data_95f286966923f4f15e3dcd788eec8b19
#
_entry.id   95f286966923f4f15e3dcd788eec8b19
#
_cell.length_a   1.000
_cell.length_b   1.000
_cell.length_c   1.000
_cell.angle_alpha   90.00
_cell.angle_beta   90.00
_cell.angle_gamma   90.00
#
_symmetry.space_group_name_H-M   'P 1'
#
loop_
_entity.id
_entity.type
_entity.pdbx_description
1 polymer ?
#
loop_
_entity_poly.entity_id
_entity_poly.type
_entity_poly.pdbx_seq_one_letter_code
_entity_poly.pdbx_strand_id
1 'polypeptide(L)'
;MITNIGYFQFLPEFLKVRKNLDVIKSLIKKNNNEIKKLDLVIFPEYFLSGPLKFDLIKDYEKEISSNEILISLKEISKISSKTTFVMGSFLLKQGGKYSNTSVVVKNGEVLTQYSKKALIYNENYICESNNKVAVFTIGKTKVGLAICWDLILPEVFRKYAKKIDLVVIPSFWGIGGNALQAKYSFSLEKKYYTALGIARAYENSFALLFVNSVGKYKSSFYSDRMMGGSYFVNPPLGIIHKTNNKDPNTLHIVKFDLNPLNQYREYYATDKDYFYYKTKKVI
;
A
#
# COMPACT_ATOMS: atom_id res chain seq x y z
N MET A 1 6.79 -17.17 -14.35
CA MET A 1 5.98 -16.09 -14.99
C MET A 1 6.31 -14.79 -14.31
N ILE A 2 6.69 -13.79 -15.09
CA ILE A 2 7.17 -12.49 -14.59
C ILE A 2 6.02 -11.48 -14.62
N THR A 3 5.77 -10.81 -13.50
CA THR A 3 4.89 -9.66 -13.37
C THR A 3 5.75 -8.39 -13.27
N ASN A 4 5.54 -7.42 -14.18
CA ASN A 4 6.26 -6.16 -14.17
C ASN A 4 5.50 -5.15 -13.30
N ILE A 5 6.10 -4.68 -12.22
CA ILE A 5 5.45 -3.84 -11.21
C ILE A 5 6.15 -2.50 -11.15
N GLY A 6 5.36 -1.42 -11.28
CA GLY A 6 5.80 -0.06 -10.99
C GLY A 6 5.23 0.45 -9.68
N TYR A 7 5.94 1.33 -8.99
CA TYR A 7 5.38 2.06 -7.86
C TYR A 7 5.99 3.46 -7.75
N PHE A 8 5.20 4.39 -7.26
CA PHE A 8 5.63 5.75 -7.01
C PHE A 8 5.94 5.95 -5.53
N GLN A 9 7.09 6.55 -5.22
CA GLN A 9 7.34 7.17 -3.92
C GLN A 9 6.78 8.60 -3.96
N PHE A 10 5.47 8.72 -3.84
CA PHE A 10 4.77 9.99 -3.95
C PHE A 10 4.60 10.67 -2.58
N LEU A 11 4.75 11.99 -2.53
CA LEU A 11 4.48 12.79 -1.34
C LEU A 11 3.39 13.81 -1.65
N PRO A 12 2.18 13.69 -1.06
CA PRO A 12 1.10 14.63 -1.28
C PRO A 12 1.35 15.98 -0.59
N GLU A 13 0.85 17.05 -1.16
CA GLU A 13 0.63 18.29 -0.43
C GLU A 13 -0.60 18.14 0.47
N PHE A 14 -0.46 18.59 1.72
CA PHE A 14 -1.51 18.46 2.73
C PHE A 14 -2.81 19.15 2.28
N LEU A 15 -3.91 18.40 2.31
CA LEU A 15 -5.28 18.85 2.03
C LEU A 15 -5.48 19.51 0.64
N LYS A 16 -4.57 19.30 -0.31
CA LYS A 16 -4.65 19.82 -1.68
C LYS A 16 -5.04 18.73 -2.68
N VAL A 17 -6.23 18.16 -2.49
CA VAL A 17 -6.66 16.94 -3.20
C VAL A 17 -6.66 17.11 -4.72
N ARG A 18 -7.25 18.20 -5.23
CA ARG A 18 -7.30 18.46 -6.69
C ARG A 18 -5.90 18.65 -7.26
N LYS A 19 -5.04 19.43 -6.57
CA LYS A 19 -3.64 19.61 -6.97
C LYS A 19 -2.87 18.29 -7.00
N ASN A 20 -3.03 17.45 -5.97
CA ASN A 20 -2.39 16.15 -5.90
C ASN A 20 -2.85 15.24 -7.04
N LEU A 21 -4.14 15.24 -7.40
CA LEU A 21 -4.67 14.52 -8.56
C LEU A 21 -4.01 15.00 -9.86
N ASP A 22 -3.83 16.30 -10.04
CA ASP A 22 -3.23 16.86 -11.26
C ASP A 22 -1.73 16.50 -11.34
N VAL A 23 -1.01 16.49 -10.22
CA VAL A 23 0.38 16.02 -10.16
C VAL A 23 0.44 14.53 -10.53
N ILE A 24 -0.46 13.71 -10.02
CA ILE A 24 -0.53 12.27 -10.34
C ILE A 24 -0.79 12.05 -11.85
N LYS A 25 -1.76 12.77 -12.43
CA LYS A 25 -2.02 12.73 -13.87
C LYS A 25 -0.77 13.10 -14.67
N SER A 26 -0.05 14.14 -14.24
CA SER A 26 1.20 14.60 -14.89
C SER A 26 2.29 13.55 -14.79
N LEU A 27 2.48 12.91 -13.62
CA LEU A 27 3.46 11.84 -13.41
C LEU A 27 3.15 10.62 -14.29
N ILE A 28 1.90 10.23 -14.39
CA ILE A 28 1.44 9.13 -15.23
C ILE A 28 1.68 9.45 -16.71
N LYS A 29 1.34 10.66 -17.14
CA LYS A 29 1.59 11.12 -18.52
C LYS A 29 3.08 11.14 -18.84
N LYS A 30 3.91 11.67 -17.96
CA LYS A 30 5.39 11.70 -18.09
C LYS A 30 5.98 10.29 -18.24
N ASN A 31 5.46 9.32 -17.50
CA ASN A 31 5.96 7.95 -17.50
C ASN A 31 5.11 6.99 -18.37
N ASN A 32 4.29 7.51 -19.28
CA ASN A 32 3.32 6.72 -20.05
C ASN A 32 3.93 5.52 -20.78
N ASN A 33 5.09 5.72 -21.43
CA ASN A 33 5.75 4.66 -22.18
C ASN A 33 6.20 3.48 -21.29
N GLU A 34 6.64 3.77 -20.07
CA GLU A 34 7.00 2.73 -19.11
C GLU A 34 5.75 2.09 -18.50
N ILE A 35 4.76 2.90 -18.08
CA ILE A 35 3.52 2.41 -17.48
C ILE A 35 2.80 1.43 -18.39
N LYS A 36 2.76 1.64 -19.69
CA LYS A 36 2.14 0.71 -20.66
C LYS A 36 2.81 -0.65 -20.75
N LYS A 37 4.05 -0.78 -20.27
CA LYS A 37 4.78 -2.06 -20.20
C LYS A 37 4.54 -2.80 -18.88
N LEU A 38 3.98 -2.10 -17.87
CA LEU A 38 3.75 -2.64 -16.54
C LEU A 38 2.40 -3.36 -16.45
N ASP A 39 2.37 -4.37 -15.59
CA ASP A 39 1.16 -5.12 -15.27
C ASP A 39 0.45 -4.50 -14.05
N LEU A 40 1.20 -3.85 -13.15
CA LEU A 40 0.73 -3.24 -11.93
C LEU A 40 1.46 -1.91 -11.67
N VAL A 41 0.72 -0.88 -11.24
CA VAL A 41 1.28 0.39 -10.73
C VAL A 41 0.66 0.72 -9.38
N ILE A 42 1.49 1.13 -8.40
CA ILE A 42 1.06 1.37 -7.02
C ILE A 42 1.42 2.79 -6.59
N PHE A 43 0.49 3.48 -5.94
CA PHE A 43 0.69 4.72 -5.20
C PHE A 43 0.71 4.45 -3.69
N PRO A 44 1.38 5.29 -2.86
CA PRO A 44 1.44 5.10 -1.42
C PRO A 44 0.13 5.49 -0.72
N GLU A 45 0.05 5.25 0.59
CA GLU A 45 -1.09 5.63 1.44
C GLU A 45 -1.27 7.16 1.47
N TYR A 46 -2.51 7.61 1.65
CA TYR A 46 -2.90 9.04 1.77
C TYR A 46 -2.44 9.93 0.61
N PHE A 47 -2.27 9.36 -0.55
CA PHE A 47 -1.67 10.02 -1.72
C PHE A 47 -2.45 11.23 -2.25
N LEU A 48 -3.70 11.43 -1.80
CA LEU A 48 -4.53 12.56 -2.22
C LEU A 48 -4.53 13.74 -1.24
N SER A 49 -4.42 13.50 0.06
CA SER A 49 -4.61 14.56 1.06
C SER A 49 -3.53 14.63 2.13
N GLY A 50 -2.73 13.55 2.27
CA GLY A 50 -2.06 13.28 3.53
C GLY A 50 -3.08 12.87 4.62
N PRO A 51 -2.61 12.47 5.82
CA PRO A 51 -3.47 12.14 6.95
C PRO A 51 -4.18 13.38 7.49
N LEU A 52 -5.41 13.21 7.97
CA LEU A 52 -6.27 14.28 8.46
C LEU A 52 -6.60 14.12 9.95
N LYS A 53 -7.03 15.22 10.59
CA LYS A 53 -7.74 15.24 11.86
C LYS A 53 -9.25 15.39 11.64
N PHE A 54 -10.04 15.05 12.65
CA PHE A 54 -11.50 15.10 12.59
C PHE A 54 -12.05 16.47 12.22
N ASP A 55 -11.49 17.54 12.78
CA ASP A 55 -11.86 18.93 12.52
C ASP A 55 -11.64 19.39 11.08
N LEU A 56 -10.78 18.68 10.32
CA LEU A 56 -10.44 18.98 8.93
C LEU A 56 -11.30 18.22 7.90
N ILE A 57 -12.20 17.37 8.34
CA ILE A 57 -13.04 16.58 7.42
C ILE A 57 -13.92 17.47 6.54
N LYS A 58 -14.49 18.53 7.12
CA LYS A 58 -15.31 19.50 6.35
C LYS A 58 -14.49 20.20 5.25
N ASP A 59 -13.23 20.51 5.50
CA ASP A 59 -12.36 21.13 4.50
C ASP A 59 -11.96 20.13 3.41
N TYR A 60 -11.72 18.86 3.78
CA TYR A 60 -11.53 17.79 2.80
C TYR A 60 -12.75 17.60 1.90
N GLU A 61 -13.97 17.62 2.44
CA GLU A 61 -15.22 17.52 1.67
C GLU A 61 -15.44 18.69 0.70
N LYS A 62 -14.97 19.89 1.06
CA LYS A 62 -15.01 21.07 0.16
C LYS A 62 -14.03 20.93 -1.02
N GLU A 63 -12.90 20.27 -0.81
CA GLU A 63 -11.93 20.03 -1.88
C GLU A 63 -12.51 19.14 -2.98
N ILE A 64 -13.14 18.01 -2.59
CA ILE A 64 -13.65 17.02 -3.56
C ILE A 64 -14.59 16.01 -2.87
N SER A 65 -15.58 15.53 -3.57
CA SER A 65 -16.41 14.42 -3.13
C SER A 65 -15.75 13.06 -3.41
N SER A 66 -16.12 12.04 -2.61
CA SER A 66 -15.66 10.65 -2.85
C SER A 66 -16.02 10.13 -4.24
N ASN A 67 -17.16 10.55 -4.79
CA ASN A 67 -17.57 10.15 -6.14
C ASN A 67 -16.67 10.77 -7.22
N GLU A 68 -16.34 12.06 -7.11
CA GLU A 68 -15.40 12.74 -8.03
C GLU A 68 -14.02 12.12 -7.98
N ILE A 69 -13.55 11.71 -6.78
CA ILE A 69 -12.28 10.95 -6.64
C ILE A 69 -12.38 9.67 -7.45
N LEU A 70 -13.39 8.83 -7.23
CA LEU A 70 -13.53 7.56 -7.93
C LEU A 70 -13.63 7.72 -9.46
N ILE A 71 -14.35 8.74 -9.94
CA ILE A 71 -14.40 9.09 -11.38
C ILE A 71 -12.99 9.42 -11.89
N SER A 72 -12.26 10.27 -11.19
CA SER A 72 -10.90 10.66 -11.57
C SER A 72 -9.93 9.48 -11.62
N LEU A 73 -10.01 8.55 -10.66
CA LEU A 73 -9.16 7.35 -10.61
C LEU A 73 -9.49 6.39 -11.76
N LYS A 74 -10.77 6.23 -12.08
CA LYS A 74 -11.21 5.46 -13.25
C LYS A 74 -10.65 6.05 -14.55
N GLU A 75 -10.76 7.37 -14.74
CA GLU A 75 -10.22 8.05 -15.94
C GLU A 75 -8.69 7.87 -16.04
N ILE A 76 -7.97 8.02 -14.94
CA ILE A 76 -6.53 7.78 -14.89
C ILE A 76 -6.19 6.37 -15.38
N SER A 77 -6.98 5.37 -15.02
CA SER A 77 -6.69 3.97 -15.36
C SER A 77 -6.88 3.63 -16.85
N LYS A 78 -7.58 4.50 -17.62
CA LYS A 78 -7.77 4.32 -19.06
C LYS A 78 -6.50 4.55 -19.89
N ILE A 79 -5.43 5.07 -19.30
CA ILE A 79 -4.15 5.31 -19.99
C ILE A 79 -3.54 4.01 -20.54
N SER A 80 -3.87 2.87 -19.94
CA SER A 80 -3.43 1.56 -20.37
C SER A 80 -4.49 0.51 -20.02
N SER A 81 -5.02 -0.17 -21.01
CA SER A 81 -5.96 -1.30 -20.81
C SER A 81 -5.28 -2.51 -20.16
N LYS A 82 -3.95 -2.64 -20.30
CA LYS A 82 -3.15 -3.72 -19.69
C LYS A 82 -2.91 -3.48 -18.20
N THR A 83 -2.57 -2.25 -17.81
CA THR A 83 -2.04 -1.92 -16.48
C THR A 83 -3.15 -1.84 -15.46
N THR A 84 -2.98 -2.55 -14.34
CA THR A 84 -3.81 -2.41 -13.15
C THR A 84 -3.17 -1.39 -12.20
N PHE A 85 -3.99 -0.52 -11.57
CA PHE A 85 -3.50 0.48 -10.63
C PHE A 85 -4.04 0.21 -9.24
N VAL A 86 -3.16 0.14 -8.25
CA VAL A 86 -3.48 0.25 -6.83
C VAL A 86 -3.36 1.73 -6.46
N MET A 87 -4.50 2.38 -6.36
CA MET A 87 -4.60 3.81 -6.06
C MET A 87 -4.45 4.01 -4.55
N GLY A 88 -3.22 3.82 -4.08
CA GLY A 88 -2.70 4.03 -2.74
C GLY A 88 -3.71 3.78 -1.65
N SER A 89 -3.96 4.81 -0.84
CA SER A 89 -5.19 4.92 -0.09
C SER A 89 -5.57 6.40 0.13
N PHE A 90 -6.83 6.63 0.43
CA PHE A 90 -7.41 7.94 0.72
C PHE A 90 -8.66 7.78 1.59
N LEU A 91 -9.16 8.88 2.14
CA LEU A 91 -10.42 8.85 2.88
C LEU A 91 -11.60 8.74 1.91
N LEU A 92 -12.25 7.60 1.94
CA LEU A 92 -13.44 7.30 1.14
C LEU A 92 -14.68 7.32 2.05
N LYS A 93 -15.68 8.14 1.71
CA LYS A 93 -16.98 8.20 2.40
C LYS A 93 -17.97 7.25 1.72
N GLN A 94 -18.49 6.30 2.46
CA GLN A 94 -19.52 5.38 2.01
C GLN A 94 -20.57 5.20 3.13
N GLY A 95 -21.86 5.34 2.79
CA GLY A 95 -22.93 5.23 3.79
C GLY A 95 -22.82 6.23 4.96
N GLY A 96 -22.28 7.42 4.71
CA GLY A 96 -22.08 8.46 5.72
C GLY A 96 -20.81 8.30 6.58
N LYS A 97 -20.07 7.21 6.43
CA LYS A 97 -18.88 6.87 7.22
C LYS A 97 -17.61 6.92 6.37
N TYR A 98 -16.50 7.26 6.99
CA TYR A 98 -15.20 7.29 6.34
C TYR A 98 -14.41 6.02 6.59
N SER A 99 -13.59 5.63 5.63
CA SER A 99 -12.55 4.62 5.78
C SER A 99 -11.29 5.02 5.03
N ASN A 100 -10.12 4.68 5.55
CA ASN A 100 -8.85 4.77 4.83
C ASN A 100 -8.80 3.61 3.84
N THR A 101 -9.06 3.90 2.55
CA THR A 101 -9.36 2.88 1.54
C THR A 101 -8.41 2.94 0.36
N SER A 102 -7.83 1.80 0.01
CA SER A 102 -7.13 1.54 -1.25
C SER A 102 -8.11 1.02 -2.29
N VAL A 103 -8.07 1.58 -3.50
CA VAL A 103 -8.95 1.21 -4.61
C VAL A 103 -8.11 0.66 -5.75
N VAL A 104 -8.50 -0.50 -6.29
CA VAL A 104 -7.87 -1.10 -7.46
C VAL A 104 -8.69 -0.78 -8.69
N VAL A 105 -8.06 -0.11 -9.66
CA VAL A 105 -8.73 0.27 -10.92
C VAL A 105 -7.97 -0.26 -12.13
N LYS A 106 -8.71 -0.60 -13.17
CA LYS A 106 -8.17 -1.01 -14.47
C LYS A 106 -9.14 -0.60 -15.58
N ASN A 107 -8.62 0.04 -16.60
CA ASN A 107 -9.38 0.39 -17.82
C ASN A 107 -10.75 1.05 -17.55
N GLY A 108 -10.81 1.98 -16.60
CA GLY A 108 -12.04 2.71 -16.25
C GLY A 108 -12.95 2.02 -15.24
N GLU A 109 -12.58 0.85 -14.73
CA GLU A 109 -13.39 0.08 -13.79
C GLU A 109 -12.70 -0.09 -12.42
N VAL A 110 -13.49 -0.16 -11.36
CA VAL A 110 -13.04 -0.57 -10.03
C VAL A 110 -13.13 -2.08 -9.92
N LEU A 111 -11.97 -2.74 -9.74
CA LEU A 111 -11.90 -4.20 -9.59
C LEU A 111 -12.20 -4.65 -8.16
N THR A 112 -11.65 -3.94 -7.18
CA THR A 112 -11.83 -4.22 -5.75
C THR A 112 -11.39 -3.02 -4.92
N GLN A 113 -11.72 -3.04 -3.62
CA GLN A 113 -11.26 -2.04 -2.65
C GLN A 113 -10.94 -2.71 -1.31
N TYR A 114 -10.00 -2.13 -0.58
CA TYR A 114 -9.58 -2.56 0.75
C TYR A 114 -9.58 -1.38 1.71
N SER A 115 -10.30 -1.48 2.81
CA SER A 115 -10.27 -0.49 3.88
C SER A 115 -9.40 -0.98 5.03
N LYS A 116 -8.54 -0.10 5.53
CA LYS A 116 -7.56 -0.35 6.57
C LYS A 116 -8.15 -0.97 7.82
N LYS A 117 -7.49 -2.00 8.35
CA LYS A 117 -7.90 -2.70 9.57
C LYS A 117 -7.30 -2.07 10.81
N ALA A 118 -5.99 -1.83 10.80
CA ALA A 118 -5.25 -1.26 11.92
C ALA A 118 -5.24 0.26 11.84
N LEU A 119 -6.24 0.91 12.43
CA LEU A 119 -6.31 2.36 12.50
C LEU A 119 -5.32 2.90 13.55
N ILE A 120 -4.70 4.05 13.26
CA ILE A 120 -3.71 4.68 14.13
C ILE A 120 -4.12 6.11 14.51
N TYR A 121 -3.95 6.51 15.77
CA TYR A 121 -4.19 7.86 16.29
C TYR A 121 -5.52 8.48 15.81
N ASN A 122 -5.42 9.55 15.05
CA ASN A 122 -6.56 10.31 14.56
C ASN A 122 -7.50 9.53 13.64
N GLU A 123 -7.02 8.45 13.00
CA GLU A 123 -7.87 7.60 12.17
C GLU A 123 -9.02 6.99 12.96
N ASN A 124 -8.80 6.66 14.25
CA ASN A 124 -9.85 6.08 15.11
C ASN A 124 -11.04 7.02 15.35
N TYR A 125 -10.85 8.34 15.17
CA TYR A 125 -11.92 9.33 15.30
C TYR A 125 -12.63 9.64 13.99
N ILE A 126 -12.07 9.20 12.85
CA ILE A 126 -12.55 9.52 11.51
C ILE A 126 -13.06 8.30 10.79
N CYS A 127 -12.30 7.19 10.88
CA CYS A 127 -12.47 6.02 10.03
C CYS A 127 -13.10 4.85 10.76
N GLU A 128 -13.88 4.07 10.03
CA GLU A 128 -14.25 2.73 10.43
C GLU A 128 -13.20 1.72 9.99
N SER A 129 -12.84 0.83 10.91
CA SER A 129 -11.99 -0.32 10.63
C SER A 129 -12.77 -1.38 9.86
N ASN A 130 -12.15 -2.03 8.89
CA ASN A 130 -12.74 -3.12 8.14
C ASN A 130 -11.93 -4.42 8.33
N ASN A 131 -12.64 -5.56 8.33
CA ASN A 131 -12.05 -6.87 8.55
C ASN A 131 -12.08 -7.77 7.30
N LYS A 132 -12.46 -7.23 6.14
CA LYS A 132 -12.54 -7.95 4.87
C LYS A 132 -11.17 -7.97 4.19
N VAL A 133 -10.88 -9.04 3.46
CA VAL A 133 -9.73 -9.13 2.57
C VAL A 133 -10.12 -8.64 1.18
N ALA A 134 -9.16 -8.08 0.45
CA ALA A 134 -9.33 -7.73 -0.97
C ALA A 134 -8.28 -8.48 -1.79
N VAL A 135 -8.74 -9.20 -2.80
CA VAL A 135 -7.89 -9.99 -3.70
C VAL A 135 -8.28 -9.67 -5.14
N PHE A 136 -7.28 -9.49 -5.99
CA PHE A 136 -7.44 -9.37 -7.44
C PHE A 136 -6.33 -10.16 -8.15
N THR A 137 -6.45 -10.33 -9.47
CA THR A 137 -5.53 -11.15 -10.25
C THR A 137 -4.88 -10.35 -11.37
N ILE A 138 -3.57 -10.55 -11.56
CA ILE A 138 -2.78 -10.01 -12.65
C ILE A 138 -2.10 -11.17 -13.36
N GLY A 139 -2.55 -11.49 -14.57
CA GLY A 139 -2.13 -12.71 -15.24
C GLY A 139 -2.44 -13.94 -14.39
N LYS A 140 -1.41 -14.65 -13.90
CA LYS A 140 -1.56 -15.78 -12.97
C LYS A 140 -1.28 -15.41 -11.51
N THR A 141 -0.84 -14.17 -11.23
CA THR A 141 -0.46 -13.72 -9.89
C THR A 141 -1.71 -13.22 -9.15
N LYS A 142 -2.01 -13.81 -8.01
CA LYS A 142 -3.07 -13.34 -7.09
C LYS A 142 -2.48 -12.33 -6.12
N VAL A 143 -3.07 -11.13 -6.06
CA VAL A 143 -2.56 -10.00 -5.27
C VAL A 143 -3.55 -9.64 -4.18
N GLY A 144 -3.07 -9.53 -2.95
CA GLY A 144 -3.81 -9.02 -1.80
C GLY A 144 -3.40 -7.59 -1.43
N LEU A 145 -4.22 -6.91 -0.64
CA LEU A 145 -3.98 -5.55 -0.16
C LEU A 145 -3.92 -5.50 1.37
N ALA A 146 -3.02 -4.69 1.89
CA ALA A 146 -3.00 -4.19 3.25
C ALA A 146 -2.56 -2.71 3.21
N ILE A 147 -2.74 -1.95 4.29
CA ILE A 147 -2.37 -0.53 4.31
C ILE A 147 -1.51 -0.24 5.55
N CYS A 148 -0.26 0.20 5.31
CA CYS A 148 0.65 0.80 6.29
C CYS A 148 0.68 0.06 7.64
N TRP A 149 0.00 0.59 8.66
CA TRP A 149 -0.03 0.07 10.03
C TRP A 149 -0.65 -1.32 10.16
N ASP A 150 -1.37 -1.80 9.16
CA ASP A 150 -1.78 -3.22 9.09
C ASP A 150 -0.59 -4.16 9.23
N LEU A 151 0.61 -3.71 8.86
CA LEU A 151 1.85 -4.48 8.95
C LEU A 151 2.16 -5.00 10.36
N ILE A 152 1.71 -4.30 11.41
CA ILE A 152 1.92 -4.71 12.80
C ILE A 152 1.00 -5.87 13.23
N LEU A 153 -0.13 -6.09 12.51
CA LEU A 153 -1.13 -7.09 12.86
C LEU A 153 -0.94 -8.39 12.04
N PRO A 154 -0.34 -9.46 12.59
CA PRO A 154 -0.16 -10.72 11.87
C PRO A 154 -1.49 -11.32 11.38
N GLU A 155 -2.59 -11.07 12.10
CA GLU A 155 -3.92 -11.59 11.77
C GLU A 155 -4.46 -11.06 10.44
N VAL A 156 -4.06 -9.86 10.01
CA VAL A 156 -4.41 -9.31 8.70
C VAL A 156 -3.82 -10.21 7.61
N PHE A 157 -2.54 -10.53 7.73
CA PHE A 157 -1.80 -11.31 6.74
C PHE A 157 -2.19 -12.78 6.75
N ARG A 158 -2.49 -13.33 7.91
CA ARG A 158 -2.94 -14.72 8.05
C ARG A 158 -4.23 -15.02 7.27
N LYS A 159 -5.10 -14.04 7.09
CA LYS A 159 -6.32 -14.17 6.27
C LYS A 159 -6.03 -14.36 4.78
N TYR A 160 -4.85 -13.94 4.32
CA TYR A 160 -4.39 -14.07 2.95
C TYR A 160 -3.64 -15.36 2.67
N ALA A 161 -3.15 -16.06 3.70
CA ALA A 161 -2.41 -17.31 3.56
C ALA A 161 -3.13 -18.30 2.65
N LYS A 162 -2.41 -18.92 1.69
CA LYS A 162 -2.93 -19.80 0.63
C LYS A 162 -3.85 -19.16 -0.42
N LYS A 163 -4.17 -17.87 -0.29
CA LYS A 163 -5.11 -17.19 -1.20
C LYS A 163 -4.42 -16.29 -2.21
N ILE A 164 -3.20 -15.81 -1.89
CA ILE A 164 -2.47 -14.84 -2.72
C ILE A 164 -1.02 -15.27 -2.92
N ASP A 165 -0.39 -14.66 -3.92
CA ASP A 165 1.03 -14.81 -4.23
C ASP A 165 1.85 -13.59 -3.80
N LEU A 166 1.21 -12.42 -3.80
CA LEU A 166 1.81 -11.13 -3.47
C LEU A 166 0.84 -10.32 -2.61
N VAL A 167 1.32 -9.72 -1.54
CA VAL A 167 0.61 -8.64 -0.85
C VAL A 167 1.28 -7.30 -1.15
N VAL A 168 0.47 -6.28 -1.46
CA VAL A 168 0.92 -4.91 -1.69
C VAL A 168 0.46 -4.04 -0.53
N ILE A 169 1.38 -3.21 0.00
CA ILE A 169 1.15 -2.39 1.19
C ILE A 169 1.49 -0.92 0.88
N PRO A 170 0.52 -0.13 0.38
CA PRO A 170 0.64 1.32 0.37
C PRO A 170 0.84 1.86 1.78
N SER A 171 1.80 2.78 1.95
CA SER A 171 2.20 3.26 3.27
C SER A 171 2.55 4.76 3.27
N PHE A 172 2.28 5.39 4.41
CA PHE A 172 2.68 6.76 4.74
C PHE A 172 3.44 6.74 6.06
N TRP A 173 4.56 6.01 6.09
CA TRP A 173 5.31 5.72 7.31
C TRP A 173 6.45 6.72 7.49
N GLY A 174 6.31 7.57 8.51
CA GLY A 174 7.31 8.52 8.95
C GLY A 174 8.02 8.06 10.23
N ILE A 175 8.77 8.97 10.84
CA ILE A 175 9.44 8.72 12.14
C ILE A 175 8.44 8.83 13.30
N GLY A 176 7.33 9.52 13.09
CA GLY A 176 6.42 9.97 14.14
C GLY A 176 6.84 11.34 14.70
N GLY A 177 5.83 12.11 15.08
CA GLY A 177 5.97 13.52 15.42
C GLY A 177 6.98 13.88 16.52
N ASN A 178 7.13 15.15 16.78
CA ASN A 178 8.19 15.82 17.54
C ASN A 178 8.62 15.19 18.89
N ALA A 179 7.75 14.46 19.58
CA ALA A 179 8.05 13.90 20.90
C ALA A 179 8.89 12.62 20.87
N LEU A 180 8.81 11.85 19.77
CA LEU A 180 9.55 10.58 19.63
C LEU A 180 10.89 10.77 18.90
N GLN A 181 11.05 11.85 18.14
CA GLN A 181 12.24 12.11 17.33
C GLN A 181 13.54 12.18 18.12
N ALA A 182 13.50 12.59 19.38
CA ALA A 182 14.68 12.69 20.24
C ALA A 182 15.21 11.33 20.72
N LYS A 183 14.41 10.26 20.72
CA LYS A 183 14.77 8.95 21.30
C LYS A 183 14.93 7.83 20.28
N TYR A 184 14.30 7.95 19.09
CA TYR A 184 14.35 6.91 18.07
C TYR A 184 15.15 7.36 16.85
N SER A 185 16.10 6.53 16.42
CA SER A 185 16.82 6.80 15.20
C SER A 185 16.01 6.40 13.97
N PHE A 186 16.11 7.20 12.93
CA PHE A 186 15.54 6.91 11.60
C PHE A 186 15.91 5.52 11.07
N SER A 187 17.13 5.07 11.36
CA SER A 187 17.62 3.76 10.95
C SER A 187 16.96 2.62 11.73
N LEU A 188 16.63 2.82 12.99
CA LEU A 188 16.00 1.81 13.83
C LEU A 188 14.55 1.55 13.42
N GLU A 189 13.76 2.61 13.21
CA GLU A 189 12.39 2.50 12.71
C GLU A 189 12.34 1.78 11.35
N LYS A 190 13.30 2.09 10.47
CA LYS A 190 13.46 1.43 9.18
C LYS A 190 13.76 -0.07 9.31
N LYS A 191 14.52 -0.47 10.32
CA LYS A 191 14.76 -1.88 10.64
C LYS A 191 13.47 -2.58 11.09
N TYR A 192 12.66 -1.93 11.92
CA TYR A 192 11.43 -2.51 12.45
C TYR A 192 10.41 -2.82 11.37
N TYR A 193 10.02 -1.84 10.55
CA TYR A 193 9.03 -2.14 9.50
C TYR A 193 9.57 -3.09 8.43
N THR A 194 10.89 -3.09 8.18
CA THR A 194 11.50 -4.06 7.27
C THR A 194 11.44 -5.49 7.85
N ALA A 195 11.78 -5.65 9.15
CA ALA A 195 11.72 -6.95 9.83
C ALA A 195 10.28 -7.50 9.87
N LEU A 196 9.30 -6.63 10.16
CA LEU A 196 7.89 -6.99 10.12
C LEU A 196 7.47 -7.50 8.74
N GLY A 197 7.84 -6.80 7.67
CA GLY A 197 7.49 -7.22 6.31
C GLY A 197 8.13 -8.56 5.92
N ILE A 198 9.39 -8.81 6.31
CA ILE A 198 10.06 -10.09 6.10
C ILE A 198 9.29 -11.19 6.84
N ALA A 199 8.94 -10.97 8.11
CA ALA A 199 8.20 -11.94 8.91
C ALA A 199 6.84 -12.26 8.28
N ARG A 200 6.05 -11.21 7.87
CA ARG A 200 4.73 -11.41 7.23
C ARG A 200 4.84 -12.21 5.93
N ALA A 201 5.85 -11.94 5.11
CA ALA A 201 6.08 -12.69 3.88
C ALA A 201 6.43 -14.16 4.16
N TYR A 202 7.39 -14.39 5.06
CA TYR A 202 7.90 -15.71 5.39
C TYR A 202 6.83 -16.61 6.04
N GLU A 203 6.18 -16.14 7.10
CA GLU A 203 5.21 -16.92 7.88
C GLU A 203 3.93 -17.29 7.12
N ASN A 204 3.63 -16.58 6.00
CA ASN A 204 2.44 -16.81 5.18
C ASN A 204 2.75 -17.33 3.77
N SER A 205 4.01 -17.55 3.42
CA SER A 205 4.46 -18.08 2.13
C SER A 205 3.94 -17.29 0.92
N PHE A 206 3.99 -15.94 0.99
CA PHE A 206 3.71 -15.04 -0.12
C PHE A 206 4.75 -13.92 -0.21
N ALA A 207 4.92 -13.33 -1.40
CA ALA A 207 5.77 -12.16 -1.57
C ALA A 207 5.11 -10.90 -0.99
N LEU A 208 5.90 -9.88 -0.62
CA LEU A 208 5.41 -8.64 -0.03
C LEU A 208 6.11 -7.43 -0.65
N LEU A 209 5.32 -6.49 -1.19
CA LEU A 209 5.79 -5.20 -1.67
C LEU A 209 5.26 -4.07 -0.78
N PHE A 210 6.16 -3.45 -0.03
CA PHE A 210 5.90 -2.27 0.79
C PHE A 210 6.23 -1.00 0.02
N VAL A 211 5.25 -0.11 -0.18
CA VAL A 211 5.38 1.11 -0.98
C VAL A 211 5.15 2.32 -0.08
N ASN A 212 6.22 3.04 0.25
CA ASN A 212 6.18 4.12 1.21
C ASN A 212 6.37 5.49 0.56
N SER A 213 5.73 6.52 1.10
CA SER A 213 6.01 7.91 0.80
C SER A 213 7.41 8.31 1.24
N VAL A 214 8.01 9.33 0.60
CA VAL A 214 9.36 9.83 0.92
C VAL A 214 9.40 11.35 0.89
N GLY A 215 10.16 11.96 1.80
CA GLY A 215 10.39 13.40 1.81
C GLY A 215 9.91 14.10 3.07
N LYS A 216 10.07 15.42 3.11
CA LYS A 216 9.62 16.25 4.24
C LYS A 216 8.12 16.56 4.05
N TYR A 217 7.31 16.08 4.95
CA TYR A 217 5.87 16.34 4.99
C TYR A 217 5.54 17.40 6.03
N LYS A 218 4.62 18.30 5.68
CA LYS A 218 4.12 19.34 6.57
C LYS A 218 2.60 19.46 6.42
N SER A 219 1.89 19.41 7.53
CA SER A 219 0.47 19.71 7.65
C SER A 219 0.24 20.90 8.57
N SER A 220 -1.01 21.28 8.82
CA SER A 220 -1.37 22.31 9.77
C SER A 220 -1.13 21.90 11.24
N PHE A 221 -0.97 20.61 11.53
CA PHE A 221 -0.90 20.10 12.90
C PHE A 221 0.36 19.26 13.21
N TYR A 222 1.14 18.86 12.21
CA TYR A 222 2.43 18.20 12.44
C TYR A 222 3.34 18.30 11.23
N SER A 223 4.63 18.12 11.48
CA SER A 223 5.64 17.95 10.45
C SER A 223 6.34 16.64 10.68
N ASP A 224 6.67 15.92 9.62
CA ASP A 224 7.36 14.64 9.67
C ASP A 224 8.29 14.46 8.48
N ARG A 225 9.13 13.45 8.55
CA ARG A 225 9.94 12.98 7.44
C ARG A 225 9.49 11.57 7.06
N MET A 226 8.82 11.47 5.93
CA MET A 226 8.46 10.18 5.34
C MET A 226 9.73 9.42 4.96
N MET A 227 9.80 8.17 5.39
CA MET A 227 11.06 7.41 5.42
C MET A 227 11.47 6.85 4.08
N GLY A 228 10.60 6.83 3.07
CA GLY A 228 10.87 6.11 1.83
C GLY A 228 11.22 4.66 2.12
N GLY A 229 12.28 4.16 1.49
CA GLY A 229 12.77 2.81 1.75
C GLY A 229 11.73 1.74 1.44
N SER A 230 10.96 1.94 0.38
CA SER A 230 10.11 0.89 -0.19
C SER A 230 10.93 -0.35 -0.48
N TYR A 231 10.38 -1.52 -0.22
CA TYR A 231 11.10 -2.78 -0.39
C TYR A 231 10.20 -3.90 -0.87
N PHE A 232 10.83 -4.88 -1.52
CA PHE A 232 10.15 -6.07 -2.02
C PHE A 232 10.82 -7.33 -1.44
N VAL A 233 10.02 -8.16 -0.75
CA VAL A 233 10.44 -9.44 -0.19
C VAL A 233 9.84 -10.57 -1.02
N ASN A 234 10.69 -11.52 -1.40
CA ASN A 234 10.24 -12.83 -1.88
C ASN A 234 10.85 -13.88 -0.93
N PRO A 235 10.06 -14.66 -0.18
CA PRO A 235 10.55 -15.52 0.90
C PRO A 235 11.78 -16.36 0.57
N PRO A 236 11.85 -17.06 -0.59
CA PRO A 236 13.03 -17.86 -0.93
C PRO A 236 14.28 -17.05 -1.27
N LEU A 237 14.12 -15.76 -1.61
CA LEU A 237 15.20 -14.89 -2.09
C LEU A 237 15.53 -13.75 -1.11
N GLY A 238 14.74 -13.58 -0.05
CA GLY A 238 14.85 -12.46 0.88
C GLY A 238 14.37 -11.14 0.27
N ILE A 239 15.05 -10.03 0.57
CA ILE A 239 14.76 -8.71 -0.02
C ILE A 239 15.37 -8.65 -1.41
N ILE A 240 14.54 -8.70 -2.44
CA ILE A 240 14.96 -8.66 -3.85
C ILE A 240 15.05 -7.24 -4.41
N HIS A 241 14.44 -6.26 -3.73
CA HIS A 241 14.52 -4.86 -4.11
C HIS A 241 14.33 -3.96 -2.88
N LYS A 242 15.08 -2.86 -2.83
CA LYS A 242 14.95 -1.81 -1.80
C LYS A 242 15.35 -0.48 -2.37
N THR A 243 14.51 0.55 -2.18
CA THR A 243 14.87 1.89 -2.60
C THR A 243 15.70 2.60 -1.54
N ASN A 244 16.73 3.29 -2.01
CA ASN A 244 17.50 4.25 -1.21
C ASN A 244 17.19 5.70 -1.64
N ASN A 245 16.29 5.88 -2.61
CA ASN A 245 15.96 7.19 -3.14
C ASN A 245 15.29 8.05 -2.04
N LYS A 246 15.66 9.33 -2.05
CA LYS A 246 15.12 10.34 -1.12
C LYS A 246 14.17 11.31 -1.83
N ASP A 247 14.04 11.20 -3.15
CA ASP A 247 13.28 12.12 -3.98
C ASP A 247 11.84 11.61 -4.15
N PRO A 248 10.83 12.42 -3.85
CA PRO A 248 9.45 12.09 -4.11
C PRO A 248 9.15 12.09 -5.63
N ASN A 249 7.99 11.55 -5.99
CA ASN A 249 7.47 11.55 -7.36
C ASN A 249 8.29 10.72 -8.38
N THR A 250 9.08 9.77 -7.91
CA THR A 250 9.87 8.88 -8.75
C THR A 250 9.14 7.56 -8.98
N LEU A 251 9.07 7.12 -10.25
CA LEU A 251 8.62 5.76 -10.63
C LEU A 251 9.78 4.78 -10.44
N HIS A 252 9.55 3.74 -9.65
CA HIS A 252 10.46 2.60 -9.51
C HIS A 252 9.82 1.39 -10.18
N ILE A 253 10.65 0.55 -10.81
CA ILE A 253 10.21 -0.65 -11.53
C ILE A 253 10.90 -1.87 -10.95
N VAL A 254 10.12 -2.91 -10.66
CA VAL A 254 10.59 -4.19 -10.17
C VAL A 254 9.93 -5.32 -10.93
N LYS A 255 10.58 -6.48 -10.97
CA LYS A 255 10.04 -7.70 -11.58
C LYS A 255 9.77 -8.74 -10.49
N PHE A 256 8.60 -9.32 -10.51
CA PHE A 256 8.23 -10.43 -9.66
C PHE A 256 8.16 -11.71 -10.49
N ASP A 257 9.07 -12.65 -10.23
CA ASP A 257 8.97 -14.00 -10.74
C ASP A 257 8.31 -14.91 -9.70
N LEU A 258 7.20 -15.51 -10.09
CA LEU A 258 6.42 -16.38 -9.23
C LEU A 258 7.07 -17.76 -9.04
N ASN A 259 7.95 -18.20 -9.95
CA ASN A 259 8.51 -19.54 -9.93
C ASN A 259 9.30 -19.87 -8.64
N PRO A 260 10.23 -19.01 -8.15
CA PRO A 260 10.93 -19.30 -6.90
C PRO A 260 9.98 -19.44 -5.71
N LEU A 261 8.90 -18.64 -5.65
CA LEU A 261 7.91 -18.73 -4.59
C LEU A 261 7.12 -20.05 -4.65
N ASN A 262 6.76 -20.52 -5.84
CA ASN A 262 6.07 -21.80 -5.99
C ASN A 262 6.95 -22.96 -5.55
N GLN A 263 8.23 -23.00 -5.95
CA GLN A 263 9.20 -23.98 -5.48
C GLN A 263 9.35 -23.95 -3.97
N TYR A 264 9.47 -22.74 -3.37
CA TYR A 264 9.55 -22.58 -1.93
C TYR A 264 8.33 -23.19 -1.20
N ARG A 265 7.12 -22.98 -1.72
CA ARG A 265 5.88 -23.54 -1.14
C ARG A 265 5.79 -25.06 -1.18
N GLU A 266 6.50 -25.70 -2.10
CA GLU A 266 6.59 -27.15 -2.17
C GLU A 266 7.45 -27.71 -1.02
N TYR A 267 8.56 -27.04 -0.69
CA TYR A 267 9.51 -27.48 0.33
C TYR A 267 9.17 -27.01 1.74
N TYR A 268 8.85 -25.73 1.90
CA TYR A 268 8.78 -25.05 3.21
C TYR A 268 7.36 -24.65 3.61
N ALA A 269 6.40 -25.22 3.28
CA ALA A 269 4.97 -24.99 3.56
C ALA A 269 4.65 -24.40 4.96
N THR A 270 5.31 -23.31 5.40
CA THR A 270 5.11 -22.66 6.69
C THR A 270 3.65 -22.30 6.96
N ASP A 271 2.90 -21.96 5.91
CA ASP A 271 1.46 -21.76 5.94
C ASP A 271 0.69 -23.05 6.21
N LYS A 272 1.19 -24.23 5.75
CA LYS A 272 0.58 -25.55 6.01
C LYS A 272 0.73 -25.92 7.49
N ASP A 273 1.90 -25.66 8.08
CA ASP A 273 2.15 -25.95 9.49
C ASP A 273 1.20 -25.18 10.40
N TYR A 274 1.01 -23.88 10.15
CA TYR A 274 0.04 -23.07 10.90
C TYR A 274 -1.39 -23.65 10.85
N PHE A 275 -1.85 -24.06 9.67
CA PHE A 275 -3.20 -24.63 9.54
C PHE A 275 -3.29 -26.02 10.19
N TYR A 276 -2.20 -26.78 10.18
CA TYR A 276 -2.13 -28.04 10.89
C TYR A 276 -2.33 -27.88 12.39
N TYR A 277 -1.63 -26.95 13.04
CA TYR A 277 -1.78 -26.67 14.46
C TYR A 277 -3.14 -26.10 14.83
N LYS A 278 -3.72 -25.28 13.95
CA LYS A 278 -5.06 -24.72 14.17
C LYS A 278 -6.18 -25.76 14.11
N THR A 279 -6.03 -26.80 13.30
CA THR A 279 -7.06 -27.84 13.11
C THR A 279 -6.95 -28.99 14.10
N LYS A 280 -5.78 -29.26 14.64
CA LYS A 280 -5.64 -30.15 15.79
C LYS A 280 -6.06 -29.38 17.04
N LYS A 281 -7.21 -29.73 17.61
CA LYS A 281 -7.49 -29.39 19.02
C LYS A 281 -6.29 -29.90 19.83
N VAL A 282 -5.53 -28.96 20.40
CA VAL A 282 -4.54 -29.33 21.42
C VAL A 282 -5.35 -29.98 22.53
N ILE A 283 -5.18 -31.29 22.66
CA ILE A 283 -5.75 -32.09 23.75
C ILE A 283 -5.08 -31.67 25.03
#